data_d30e26c22585349f2d4e9b4904f0ed58
#
_entry.id   d30e26c22585349f2d4e9b4904f0ed58
#
_cell.length_a   1.000
_cell.length_b   1.000
_cell.length_c   1.000
_cell.angle_alpha   90.00
_cell.angle_beta   90.00
_cell.angle_gamma   90.00
#
_symmetry.space_group_name_H-M   'P 1'
#
loop_
_entity.id
_entity.type
_entity.pdbx_description
1 polymer ?
#
loop_
_entity_poly.entity_id
_entity_poly.type
_entity_poly.pdbx_seq_one_letter_code
_entity_poly.pdbx_strand_id
1 'polypeptide(L)' 'LGEGVIVKHRKFGKGVVTEIEGEHIRIRFGDDEKKMDLKVLARLGLLEI' A
#
# COMPACT_ATOMS: atom_id res chain seq x y z
N LEU A 1 9.47 -1.28 -5.03
CA LEU A 1 8.34 -1.63 -4.18
C LEU A 1 8.31 -3.13 -3.96
N GLY A 2 8.21 -3.55 -2.73
CA GLY A 2 8.23 -4.97 -2.40
C GLY A 2 7.75 -5.21 -0.98
N GLU A 3 7.71 -6.49 -0.61
CA GLU A 3 7.31 -6.86 0.75
C GLU A 3 8.29 -6.27 1.76
N GLY A 4 7.74 -5.78 2.87
CA GLY A 4 8.54 -5.16 3.92
C GLY A 4 8.85 -3.70 3.71
N VAL A 5 8.54 -3.15 2.55
CA VAL A 5 8.79 -1.73 2.26
C VAL A 5 7.77 -0.87 3.01
N ILE A 6 8.25 0.20 3.62
CA ILE A 6 7.38 1.15 4.31
C ILE A 6 6.89 2.17 3.30
N VAL A 7 5.58 2.39 3.30
CA VAL A 7 4.93 3.34 2.40
C VAL A 7 4.06 4.28 3.21
N LYS A 8 3.66 5.38 2.59
CA LYS A 8 2.77 6.34 3.25
C LYS A 8 1.56 6.56 2.36
N HIS A 9 0.38 6.23 2.91
CA HIS A 9 -0.87 6.45 2.22
C HIS A 9 -1.43 7.80 2.63
N ARG A 10 -1.97 8.55 1.68
CA ARG A 10 -2.46 9.90 1.99
C ARG A 10 -3.59 9.92 3.01
N LYS A 11 -4.42 8.88 3.01
CA LYS A 11 -5.54 8.80 3.94
C LYS A 11 -5.23 8.00 5.19
N PHE A 12 -4.54 6.86 5.03
CA PHE A 12 -4.32 5.93 6.15
C PHE A 12 -2.98 6.09 6.84
N GLY A 13 -2.09 6.89 6.27
CA GLY A 13 -0.80 7.14 6.86
C GLY A 13 0.23 6.06 6.54
N LYS A 14 1.15 5.85 7.47
CA LYS A 14 2.28 4.95 7.27
C LYS A 14 1.84 3.49 7.35
N GLY A 15 2.32 2.69 6.41
CA GLY A 15 2.02 1.28 6.39
C GLY A 15 3.20 0.46 5.90
N VAL A 16 3.09 -0.86 6.02
CA VAL A 16 4.12 -1.79 5.57
C VAL A 16 3.50 -2.71 4.53
N VAL A 17 4.17 -2.85 3.40
CA VAL A 17 3.73 -3.76 2.35
C VAL A 17 3.90 -5.19 2.84
N THR A 18 2.83 -5.97 2.87
CA THR A 18 2.87 -7.35 3.32
C THR A 18 2.84 -8.33 2.17
N GLU A 19 2.23 -7.95 1.04
CA GLU A 19 2.14 -8.83 -0.11
C GLU A 19 1.90 -8.04 -1.38
N ILE A 20 2.47 -8.50 -2.49
CA ILE A 20 2.20 -7.94 -3.82
C ILE A 20 1.85 -9.11 -4.72
N GLU A 21 0.70 -9.02 -5.38
CA GLU A 21 0.24 -10.06 -6.29
C GLU A 21 -0.39 -9.41 -7.52
N GLY A 22 0.31 -9.47 -8.65
CA GLY A 22 -0.17 -8.84 -9.87
C GLY A 22 -0.33 -7.34 -9.67
N GLU A 23 -1.55 -6.85 -9.85
CA GLU A 23 -1.86 -5.43 -9.69
C GLU A 23 -2.44 -5.11 -8.31
N HIS A 24 -2.42 -6.08 -7.40
CA HIS A 24 -2.93 -5.88 -6.05
C HIS A 24 -1.79 -5.84 -5.05
N ILE A 25 -1.96 -5.03 -4.03
CA ILE A 25 -0.99 -4.88 -2.97
C ILE A 25 -1.71 -4.92 -1.63
N ARG A 26 -1.13 -5.64 -0.68
CA ARG A 26 -1.62 -5.62 0.69
C ARG A 26 -0.69 -4.78 1.53
N ILE A 27 -1.28 -3.87 2.28
CA ILE A 27 -0.53 -2.98 3.14
C ILE A 27 -1.14 -3.02 4.52
N ARG A 28 -0.31 -3.21 5.53
CA ARG A 28 -0.76 -3.20 6.91
C ARG A 28 -0.55 -1.81 7.49
N PHE A 29 -1.64 -1.22 7.96
CA PHE A 29 -1.64 0.07 8.64
C PHE A 29 -1.96 -0.19 10.11
N GLY A 30 -0.94 -0.23 10.96
CA GLY A 30 -1.13 -0.59 12.35
C GLY A 30 -1.64 -2.03 12.46
N ASP A 31 -2.85 -2.22 12.95
CA ASP A 31 -3.46 -3.53 13.11
C ASP A 31 -4.36 -3.91 11.94
N ASP A 32 -4.55 -3.01 10.98
CA ASP A 32 -5.43 -3.25 9.83
C ASP A 32 -4.63 -3.56 8.58
N GLU A 33 -4.96 -4.67 7.92
CA GLU A 33 -4.37 -4.99 6.63
C GLU A 33 -5.41 -4.73 5.56
N LYS A 34 -5.02 -3.97 4.54
CA LYS A 34 -5.92 -3.60 3.45
C LYS A 34 -5.36 -4.04 2.12
N LYS A 35 -6.24 -4.57 1.27
CA LYS A 35 -5.89 -4.94 -0.09
C LYS A 35 -6.29 -3.81 -1.01
N MET A 36 -5.37 -3.37 -1.85
CA MET A 36 -5.57 -2.22 -2.71
C MET A 36 -5.13 -2.51 -4.13
N ASP A 37 -5.62 -1.71 -5.06
CA ASP A 37 -5.28 -1.81 -6.48
C ASP A 37 -4.15 -0.83 -6.77
N LEU A 38 -3.02 -1.34 -7.26
CA LEU A 38 -1.85 -0.51 -7.55
C LEU A 38 -2.14 0.57 -8.60
N LYS A 39 -2.97 0.25 -9.59
CA LYS A 39 -3.30 1.23 -10.62
C LYS A 39 -4.08 2.41 -10.05
N VAL A 40 -5.00 2.13 -9.15
CA VAL A 40 -5.79 3.17 -8.52
C VAL A 40 -4.91 4.03 -7.62
N LEU A 41 -4.04 3.39 -6.84
CA LEU A 41 -3.13 4.12 -5.98
C LEU A 41 -2.22 5.05 -6.78
N ALA A 42 -1.71 4.56 -7.90
CA ALA A 42 -0.83 5.36 -8.76
C ALA A 42 -1.58 6.49 -9.44
N ARG A 43 -2.77 6.18 -9.97
CA ARG A 43 -3.58 7.17 -10.69
C ARG A 43 -3.97 8.34 -9.80
N LEU A 44 -4.34 8.05 -8.57
CA LEU A 44 -4.80 9.07 -7.64
C LEU A 44 -3.69 9.66 -6.79
N GLY A 45 -2.46 9.16 -6.93
CA GLY A 45 -1.33 9.65 -6.16
C GLY A 45 -1.50 9.45 -4.67
N LEU A 46 -2.06 8.32 -4.27
CA LEU A 46 -2.39 8.07 -2.87
C LEU A 46 -1.24 7.48 -2.06
N LEU A 47 -0.21 6.98 -2.72
CA LEU A 47 0.87 6.27 -2.04
C LEU A 47 2.22 6.92 -2.29
N GLU A 48 2.99 7.12 -1.23
CA GLU A 48 4.37 7.56 -1.29
C GLU A 48 5.29 6.47 -0.75
N ILE A 49 6.43 6.35 -1.35
CA ILE A 49 7.43 5.36 -0.93
C ILE A 49 8.57 6.04 -0.21
#